data_f23b8872fad59042d6da41f2e583a5de
#
_entry.id   f23b8872fad59042d6da41f2e583a5de
#
_cell.length_a   1.000
_cell.length_b   1.000
_cell.length_c   1.000
_cell.angle_alpha   90.00
_cell.angle_beta   90.00
_cell.angle_gamma   90.00
#
_symmetry.space_group_name_H-M   'P 1'
#
loop_
_entity.id
_entity.type
_entity.pdbx_description
1 polymer ?
#
loop_
_entity_poly.entity_id
_entity_poly.type
_entity_poly.pdbx_seq_one_letter_code
_entity_poly.pdbx_strand_id
1 'polypeptide(L)'
;VVERLRANGKRVDIISKTHVASNRAGGITADHWVRRHVINGASSCDCLWVDEISQLDVGLWLQLSKLTYTGMQFLLSGDFNQFSPKGNSFRGSMIPENAFETSGLLHTLAGGNRLELVECRRSDAELFGFYSSLITGGSRFELASLMQFAPPRSC
;
A
#
# COMPACT_ATOMS: atom_id res chain seq x y z
N VAL A 1 -14.85 -4.97 -4.92
CA VAL A 1 -14.03 -6.17 -5.22
C VAL A 1 -14.21 -7.21 -4.13
N VAL A 2 -13.93 -6.90 -2.85
CA VAL A 2 -13.98 -7.86 -1.73
C VAL A 2 -15.36 -8.49 -1.57
N GLU A 3 -16.42 -7.70 -1.55
CA GLU A 3 -17.80 -8.21 -1.43
C GLU A 3 -18.14 -9.21 -2.54
N ARG A 4 -17.70 -8.92 -3.76
CA ARG A 4 -17.90 -9.83 -4.89
C ARG A 4 -17.13 -11.14 -4.74
N LEU A 5 -15.90 -11.09 -4.21
CA LEU A 5 -15.12 -12.29 -3.93
C LEU A 5 -15.79 -13.12 -2.83
N ARG A 6 -16.25 -12.48 -1.76
CA ARG A 6 -16.96 -13.14 -0.65
C ARG A 6 -18.28 -13.75 -1.10
N ALA A 7 -19.05 -13.04 -1.95
CA ALA A 7 -20.27 -13.57 -2.55
C ALA A 7 -20.03 -14.81 -3.42
N ASN A 8 -18.83 -14.95 -3.99
CA ASN A 8 -18.40 -16.13 -4.73
C ASN A 8 -17.76 -17.23 -3.83
N GLY A 9 -17.99 -17.15 -2.51
CA GLY A 9 -17.52 -18.16 -1.57
C GLY A 9 -16.03 -18.07 -1.21
N LYS A 10 -15.32 -17.01 -1.60
CA LYS A 10 -13.90 -16.83 -1.26
C LYS A 10 -13.75 -16.23 0.13
N ARG A 11 -12.83 -16.78 0.90
CA ARG A 11 -12.41 -16.21 2.19
C ARG A 11 -11.36 -15.13 1.90
N VAL A 12 -11.71 -13.89 2.21
CA VAL A 12 -10.87 -12.71 1.93
C VAL A 12 -10.48 -12.04 3.23
N ASP A 13 -9.17 -12.01 3.50
CA ASP A 13 -8.58 -11.22 4.56
C ASP A 13 -8.04 -9.90 3.99
N ILE A 14 -8.08 -8.86 4.81
CA ILE A 14 -7.60 -7.53 4.46
C ILE A 14 -6.58 -7.11 5.49
N ILE A 15 -5.42 -6.66 5.04
CA ILE A 15 -4.35 -6.18 5.90
C ILE A 15 -3.81 -4.84 5.44
N SER A 16 -3.38 -4.03 6.40
CA SER A 16 -2.66 -2.78 6.15
C SER A 16 -1.64 -2.53 7.26
N LYS A 17 -0.65 -1.66 7.03
CA LYS A 17 0.41 -1.39 8.03
C LYS A 17 -0.13 -0.74 9.29
N THR A 18 -1.07 0.18 9.18
CA THR A 18 -1.58 0.96 10.31
C THR A 18 -2.97 0.51 10.77
N HIS A 19 -3.28 0.70 12.06
CA HIS A 19 -4.61 0.45 12.59
C HIS A 19 -5.69 1.31 11.93
N VAL A 20 -5.38 2.56 11.60
CA VAL A 20 -6.32 3.48 10.94
C VAL A 20 -6.69 2.97 9.55
N ALA A 21 -5.69 2.61 8.74
CA ALA A 21 -5.92 2.07 7.40
C ALA A 21 -6.63 0.71 7.45
N SER A 22 -6.19 -0.20 8.32
CA SER A 22 -6.81 -1.53 8.44
C SER A 22 -8.27 -1.45 8.89
N ASN A 23 -8.61 -0.61 9.88
CA ASN A 23 -9.99 -0.41 10.32
C ASN A 23 -10.86 0.19 9.20
N ARG A 24 -10.34 1.16 8.46
CA ARG A 24 -11.05 1.77 7.31
C ARG A 24 -11.35 0.74 6.22
N ALA A 25 -10.41 -0.17 5.96
CA ALA A 25 -10.56 -1.24 4.99
C ALA A 25 -11.40 -2.43 5.50
N GLY A 26 -11.74 -2.46 6.78
CA GLY A 26 -12.46 -3.58 7.41
C GLY A 26 -11.58 -4.80 7.64
N GLY A 27 -10.29 -4.58 7.91
CA GLY A 27 -9.28 -5.61 8.12
C GLY A 27 -8.52 -5.47 9.43
N ILE A 28 -7.32 -6.05 9.49
CA ILE A 28 -6.42 -6.00 10.65
C ILE A 28 -5.01 -5.56 10.21
N THR A 29 -4.14 -5.24 11.18
CA THR A 29 -2.78 -4.84 10.84
C THR A 29 -1.98 -6.00 10.26
N ALA A 30 -1.08 -5.67 9.31
CA ALA A 30 -0.21 -6.64 8.66
C ALA A 30 0.67 -7.40 9.66
N ASP A 31 1.21 -6.71 10.68
CA ASP A 31 2.02 -7.32 11.74
C ASP A 31 1.22 -8.37 12.54
N HIS A 32 -0.02 -8.06 12.91
CA HIS A 32 -0.90 -8.99 13.62
C HIS A 32 -1.24 -10.20 12.76
N TRP A 33 -1.63 -9.97 11.52
CA TRP A 33 -2.01 -11.03 10.58
C TRP A 33 -0.82 -11.97 10.29
N VAL A 34 0.35 -11.41 9.99
CA VAL A 34 1.57 -12.20 9.70
C VAL A 34 1.95 -13.06 10.89
N ARG A 35 1.92 -12.51 12.11
CA ARG A 35 2.22 -13.28 13.32
C ARG A 35 1.26 -14.47 13.46
N ARG A 36 -0.02 -14.23 13.25
CA ARG A 36 -1.05 -15.27 13.45
C ARG A 36 -1.04 -16.32 12.35
N HIS A 37 -0.91 -15.91 11.09
CA HIS A 37 -1.18 -16.78 9.94
C HIS A 37 0.07 -17.26 9.20
N VAL A 38 1.17 -16.51 9.22
CA VAL A 38 2.41 -16.92 8.56
C VAL A 38 3.34 -17.62 9.54
N ILE A 39 3.60 -17.00 10.70
CA ILE A 39 4.55 -17.52 11.68
C ILE A 39 3.96 -18.75 12.38
N ASN A 40 2.69 -18.72 12.75
CA ASN A 40 2.00 -19.83 13.41
C ASN A 40 1.35 -20.84 12.44
N GLY A 41 1.47 -20.63 11.13
CA GLY A 41 1.01 -21.57 10.13
C GLY A 41 -0.52 -21.74 10.00
N ALA A 42 -1.30 -20.76 10.44
CA ALA A 42 -2.76 -20.85 10.50
C ALA A 42 -3.49 -20.07 9.37
N SER A 43 -2.86 -19.89 8.20
CA SER A 43 -3.52 -19.20 7.10
C SER A 43 -4.62 -20.05 6.48
N SER A 44 -5.83 -19.50 6.43
CA SER A 44 -7.01 -20.16 5.87
C SER A 44 -7.74 -19.28 4.84
N CYS A 45 -7.19 -18.14 4.41
CA CYS A 45 -7.83 -17.30 3.41
C CYS A 45 -7.44 -17.71 1.98
N ASP A 46 -8.35 -17.50 1.05
CA ASP A 46 -8.15 -17.80 -0.38
C ASP A 46 -7.58 -16.59 -1.12
N CYS A 47 -7.85 -15.38 -0.59
CA CYS A 47 -7.35 -14.13 -1.13
C CYS A 47 -6.91 -13.20 0.01
N LEU A 48 -5.73 -12.63 -0.11
CA LEU A 48 -5.21 -11.61 0.80
C LEU A 48 -5.16 -10.27 0.10
N TRP A 49 -5.95 -9.31 0.58
CA TRP A 49 -5.82 -7.91 0.16
C TRP A 49 -4.83 -7.20 1.07
N VAL A 50 -3.74 -6.73 0.50
CA VAL A 50 -2.73 -5.91 1.16
C VAL A 50 -2.93 -4.47 0.72
N ASP A 51 -3.41 -3.64 1.62
CA ASP A 51 -3.64 -2.22 1.36
C ASP A 51 -2.48 -1.38 1.88
N GLU A 52 -2.26 -0.20 1.28
CA GLU A 52 -1.14 0.70 1.58
C GLU A 52 0.22 0.00 1.46
N ILE A 53 0.43 -0.71 0.34
CA ILE A 53 1.64 -1.55 0.13
C ILE A 53 2.96 -0.79 0.27
N SER A 54 2.98 0.52 -0.03
CA SER A 54 4.16 1.37 0.13
C SER A 54 4.60 1.56 1.58
N GLN A 55 3.69 1.31 2.55
CA GLN A 55 3.94 1.45 3.98
C GLN A 55 4.49 0.16 4.64
N LEU A 56 4.51 -0.97 3.93
CA LEU A 56 5.02 -2.22 4.48
C LEU A 56 6.55 -2.23 4.45
N ASP A 57 7.15 -2.55 5.59
CA ASP A 57 8.60 -2.72 5.68
C ASP A 57 9.08 -4.06 5.09
N VAL A 58 10.38 -4.16 4.88
CA VAL A 58 11.02 -5.35 4.31
C VAL A 58 10.75 -6.61 5.11
N GLY A 59 10.64 -6.54 6.43
CA GLY A 59 10.35 -7.69 7.29
C GLY A 59 8.99 -8.30 6.98
N LEU A 60 7.96 -7.47 6.82
CA LEU A 60 6.62 -7.91 6.42
C LEU A 60 6.61 -8.50 5.02
N TRP A 61 7.28 -7.86 4.05
CA TRP A 61 7.39 -8.37 2.69
C TRP A 61 8.06 -9.74 2.63
N LEU A 62 9.13 -9.96 3.42
CA LEU A 62 9.79 -11.27 3.52
C LEU A 62 8.87 -12.34 4.11
N GLN A 63 7.97 -11.99 5.02
CA GLN A 63 6.99 -12.94 5.52
C GLN A 63 5.91 -13.25 4.48
N LEU A 64 5.36 -12.22 3.83
CA LEU A 64 4.33 -12.37 2.82
C LEU A 64 4.84 -13.14 1.59
N SER A 65 6.12 -12.98 1.22
CA SER A 65 6.71 -13.73 0.09
C SER A 65 6.68 -15.25 0.27
N LYS A 66 6.67 -15.74 1.50
CA LYS A 66 6.54 -17.17 1.79
C LYS A 66 5.21 -17.76 1.33
N LEU A 67 4.20 -16.91 1.17
CA LEU A 67 2.86 -17.32 0.75
C LEU A 67 2.72 -17.45 -0.76
N THR A 68 3.71 -17.04 -1.54
CA THR A 68 3.71 -17.13 -3.02
C THR A 68 3.41 -18.54 -3.54
N TYR A 69 3.84 -19.54 -2.80
CA TYR A 69 3.70 -20.95 -3.19
C TYR A 69 2.49 -21.66 -2.57
N THR A 70 1.65 -20.95 -1.84
CA THR A 70 0.50 -21.56 -1.14
C THR A 70 -0.78 -21.61 -1.98
N GLY A 71 -0.76 -21.07 -3.20
CA GLY A 71 -1.96 -20.93 -4.03
C GLY A 71 -2.88 -19.77 -3.62
N MET A 72 -2.50 -19.01 -2.58
CA MET A 72 -3.21 -17.81 -2.16
C MET A 72 -3.17 -16.74 -3.25
N GLN A 73 -4.30 -16.11 -3.52
CA GLN A 73 -4.39 -14.97 -4.42
C GLN A 73 -4.11 -13.67 -3.67
N PHE A 74 -3.42 -12.74 -4.32
CA PHE A 74 -3.11 -11.44 -3.74
C PHE A 74 -3.81 -10.33 -4.50
N LEU A 75 -4.37 -9.37 -3.75
CA LEU A 75 -4.79 -8.07 -4.23
C LEU A 75 -3.91 -7.04 -3.53
N LEU A 76 -3.10 -6.32 -4.30
CA LEU A 76 -2.16 -5.34 -3.78
C LEU A 76 -2.64 -3.95 -4.18
N SER A 77 -2.77 -3.04 -3.21
CA SER A 77 -3.15 -1.65 -3.46
C SER A 77 -2.27 -0.69 -2.66
N GLY A 78 -1.93 0.44 -3.25
CA GLY A 78 -1.15 1.49 -2.60
C GLY A 78 -0.57 2.47 -3.60
N ASP A 79 0.15 3.44 -3.07
CA ASP A 79 0.74 4.53 -3.82
C ASP A 79 2.19 4.71 -3.37
N PHE A 80 3.15 4.45 -4.26
CA PHE A 80 4.58 4.60 -3.98
C PHE A 80 5.06 6.06 -3.99
N ASN A 81 4.21 7.01 -4.39
CA ASN A 81 4.48 8.44 -4.23
C ASN A 81 4.19 8.94 -2.80
N GLN A 82 3.63 8.08 -1.94
CA GLN A 82 3.47 8.37 -0.51
C GLN A 82 4.73 8.01 0.28
N PHE A 83 4.76 8.42 1.56
CA PHE A 83 5.92 8.19 2.42
C PHE A 83 6.24 6.70 2.58
N SER A 84 7.51 6.37 2.45
CA SER A 84 8.04 5.04 2.72
C SER A 84 8.06 4.71 4.22
N PRO A 85 8.15 3.43 4.61
CA PRO A 85 8.26 3.03 6.01
C PRO A 85 9.50 3.64 6.65
N LYS A 86 9.33 4.25 7.82
CA LYS A 86 10.47 4.80 8.58
C LYS A 86 11.41 3.69 9.04
N GLY A 87 12.72 3.91 8.87
CA GLY A 87 13.75 2.97 9.33
C GLY A 87 13.75 1.62 8.61
N ASN A 88 13.23 1.58 7.38
CA ASN A 88 13.19 0.36 6.57
C ASN A 88 14.61 -0.11 6.23
N SER A 89 15.07 -1.15 6.93
CA SER A 89 16.43 -1.66 6.77
C SER A 89 16.47 -3.18 6.80
N PHE A 90 17.46 -3.75 6.14
CA PHE A 90 17.72 -5.18 6.13
C PHE A 90 19.21 -5.44 6.37
N ARG A 91 19.54 -6.24 7.40
CA ARG A 91 20.93 -6.57 7.79
C ARG A 91 21.81 -5.32 7.96
N GLY A 92 21.25 -4.25 8.53
CA GLY A 92 21.98 -3.00 8.77
C GLY A 92 22.08 -2.05 7.59
N SER A 93 21.60 -2.42 6.41
CA SER A 93 21.56 -1.56 5.22
C SER A 93 20.16 -0.98 5.02
N MET A 94 20.07 0.32 4.76
CA MET A 94 18.81 0.97 4.41
C MET A 94 18.31 0.46 3.07
N ILE A 95 17.00 0.23 3.00
CA ILE A 95 16.32 -0.17 1.76
C ILE A 95 15.96 1.10 0.99
N PRO A 96 16.33 1.22 -0.29
CA PRO A 96 15.90 2.33 -1.13
C PRO A 96 14.36 2.43 -1.21
N GLU A 97 13.83 3.64 -1.27
CA GLU A 97 12.38 3.88 -1.26
C GLU A 97 11.65 3.17 -2.40
N ASN A 98 12.26 3.12 -3.58
CA ASN A 98 11.69 2.48 -4.77
C ASN A 98 11.99 0.98 -4.89
N ALA A 99 12.70 0.39 -3.93
CA ALA A 99 13.16 -1.00 -4.03
C ALA A 99 12.00 -2.00 -4.19
N PHE A 100 10.88 -1.77 -3.55
CA PHE A 100 9.73 -2.66 -3.66
C PHE A 100 8.93 -2.42 -4.93
N GLU A 101 8.74 -1.17 -5.35
CA GLU A 101 8.05 -0.84 -6.59
C GLU A 101 8.70 -1.49 -7.80
N THR A 102 10.04 -1.49 -7.83
CA THR A 102 10.84 -2.06 -8.92
C THR A 102 11.14 -3.55 -8.74
N SER A 103 10.74 -4.14 -7.62
CA SER A 103 11.03 -5.54 -7.32
C SER A 103 10.15 -6.51 -8.11
N GLY A 104 10.71 -7.64 -8.51
CA GLY A 104 9.94 -8.76 -9.08
C GLY A 104 8.95 -9.39 -8.11
N LEU A 105 9.08 -9.13 -6.80
CA LEU A 105 8.22 -9.71 -5.78
C LEU A 105 6.76 -9.28 -5.93
N LEU A 106 6.50 -7.97 -6.06
CA LEU A 106 5.14 -7.46 -6.22
C LEU A 106 4.51 -7.99 -7.51
N HIS A 107 5.27 -8.00 -8.59
CA HIS A 107 4.83 -8.55 -9.87
C HIS A 107 4.45 -10.04 -9.73
N THR A 108 5.27 -10.83 -9.06
CA THR A 108 5.01 -12.26 -8.81
C THR A 108 3.76 -12.47 -7.96
N LEU A 109 3.62 -11.73 -6.84
CA LEU A 109 2.45 -11.82 -5.96
C LEU A 109 1.16 -11.42 -6.67
N ALA A 110 1.21 -10.39 -7.54
CA ALA A 110 0.08 -9.93 -8.34
C ALA A 110 -0.22 -10.78 -9.58
N GLY A 111 0.48 -11.92 -9.75
CA GLY A 111 0.30 -12.80 -10.92
C GLY A 111 0.61 -12.13 -12.25
N GLY A 112 1.56 -11.20 -12.26
CA GLY A 112 1.94 -10.44 -13.45
C GLY A 112 1.02 -9.27 -13.81
N ASN A 113 -0.02 -9.00 -13.02
CA ASN A 113 -1.00 -7.94 -13.32
C ASN A 113 -0.63 -6.65 -12.57
N ARG A 114 -0.72 -5.52 -13.26
CA ARG A 114 -0.62 -4.18 -12.67
C ARG A 114 -1.65 -3.27 -13.33
N LEU A 115 -2.41 -2.58 -12.50
CA LEU A 115 -3.34 -1.55 -12.91
C LEU A 115 -2.94 -0.24 -12.25
N GLU A 116 -2.98 0.84 -12.99
CA GLU A 116 -2.74 2.18 -12.49
C GLU A 116 -4.03 2.98 -12.56
N LEU A 117 -4.38 3.66 -11.46
CA LEU A 117 -5.53 4.55 -11.40
C LEU A 117 -5.06 5.96 -11.75
N VAL A 118 -5.54 6.48 -12.87
CA VAL A 118 -5.13 7.79 -13.41
C VAL A 118 -6.17 8.89 -13.16
N GLU A 119 -7.38 8.53 -12.75
CA GLU A 119 -8.45 9.48 -12.43
C GLU A 119 -8.54 9.70 -10.92
N CYS A 120 -8.33 10.93 -10.47
CA CYS A 120 -8.54 11.32 -9.08
C CYS A 120 -10.02 11.67 -8.86
N ARG A 121 -10.67 10.96 -7.91
CA ARG A 121 -12.05 11.24 -7.46
C ARG A 121 -12.12 11.81 -6.05
N ARG A 122 -10.98 12.03 -5.41
CA ARG A 122 -10.88 12.52 -4.04
C ARG A 122 -10.72 14.04 -3.96
N SER A 123 -10.13 14.66 -4.96
CA SER A 123 -9.92 16.10 -5.07
C SER A 123 -10.41 16.62 -6.41
N ASP A 124 -10.65 17.93 -6.50
CA ASP A 124 -10.92 18.59 -7.78
C ASP A 124 -9.70 18.52 -8.73
N ALA A 125 -9.92 18.82 -10.01
CA ALA A 125 -8.89 18.71 -11.03
C ALA A 125 -7.71 19.68 -10.81
N GLU A 126 -7.95 20.84 -10.24
CA GLU A 126 -6.93 21.85 -9.98
C GLU A 126 -6.00 21.40 -8.85
N LEU A 127 -6.56 20.96 -7.74
CA LEU A 127 -5.81 20.42 -6.60
C LEU A 127 -5.05 19.14 -7.00
N PHE A 128 -5.65 18.27 -7.79
CA PHE A 128 -4.98 17.07 -8.30
C PHE A 128 -3.82 17.42 -9.25
N GLY A 129 -4.02 18.39 -10.15
CA GLY A 129 -2.96 18.90 -11.02
C GLY A 129 -1.78 19.47 -10.23
N PHE A 130 -2.07 20.22 -9.15
CA PHE A 130 -1.05 20.71 -8.26
C PHE A 130 -0.25 19.58 -7.61
N TYR A 131 -0.87 18.59 -6.97
CA TYR A 131 -0.15 17.44 -6.39
C TYR A 131 0.65 16.65 -7.42
N SER A 132 0.10 16.44 -8.59
CA SER A 132 0.79 15.70 -9.66
C SER A 132 2.04 16.44 -10.14
N SER A 133 2.02 17.77 -10.17
CA SER A 133 3.18 18.59 -10.51
C SER A 133 4.30 18.50 -9.47
N LEU A 134 3.97 18.21 -8.19
CA LEU A 134 4.95 17.98 -7.13
C LEU A 134 5.80 16.73 -7.40
N ILE A 135 5.18 15.71 -7.96
CA ILE A 135 5.83 14.41 -8.23
C ILE A 135 6.72 14.51 -9.47
N THR A 136 6.26 15.22 -10.50
CA THR A 136 6.95 15.30 -11.81
C THR A 136 7.94 16.44 -11.92
N GLY A 137 7.77 17.50 -11.11
CA GLY A 137 8.58 18.73 -11.16
C GLY A 137 9.59 18.80 -10.04
N GLY A 138 10.79 18.32 -10.23
CA GLY A 138 11.91 18.38 -9.28
C GLY A 138 12.47 19.78 -8.99
N SER A 139 11.67 20.86 -8.92
CA SER A 139 12.19 22.20 -8.63
C SER A 139 11.22 23.09 -7.88
N ARG A 140 11.75 23.67 -6.82
CA ARG A 140 11.36 24.87 -6.07
C ARG A 140 9.88 25.22 -6.13
N PHE A 141 9.13 24.71 -5.14
CA PHE A 141 7.83 25.28 -4.83
C PHE A 141 8.02 26.72 -4.36
N GLU A 142 7.40 27.65 -5.04
CA GLU A 142 7.19 28.95 -4.47
C GLU A 142 6.15 28.82 -3.36
N LEU A 143 6.48 29.28 -2.16
CA LEU A 143 5.62 29.26 -0.99
C LEU A 143 4.24 29.88 -1.28
N ALA A 144 4.19 30.82 -2.23
CA ALA A 144 2.97 31.46 -2.73
C ALA A 144 1.96 30.46 -3.33
N SER A 145 2.44 29.43 -4.06
CA SER A 145 1.58 28.39 -4.65
C SER A 145 0.96 27.48 -3.58
N LEU A 146 1.68 27.23 -2.48
CA LEU A 146 1.15 26.47 -1.35
C LEU A 146 0.08 27.23 -0.56
N MET A 147 0.21 28.56 -0.45
CA MET A 147 -0.75 29.39 0.28
C MET A 147 -2.11 29.49 -0.42
N GLN A 148 -2.18 29.24 -1.73
CA GLN A 148 -3.42 29.24 -2.49
C GLN A 148 -4.37 28.10 -2.06
N PHE A 149 -3.82 27.01 -1.56
CA PHE A 149 -4.59 25.83 -1.10
C PHE A 149 -4.69 25.73 0.43
N ALA A 150 -4.10 26.66 1.16
CA ALA A 150 -4.23 26.69 2.61
C ALA A 150 -5.63 27.18 3.03
N PRO A 151 -6.32 26.50 3.96
CA PRO A 151 -7.58 27.00 4.47
C PRO A 151 -7.37 28.37 5.12
N PRO A 152 -8.32 29.31 4.98
CA PRO A 152 -8.24 30.59 5.65
C PRO A 152 -8.09 30.37 7.16
N ARG A 153 -7.10 31.02 7.77
CA ARG A 153 -6.95 30.97 9.23
C ARG A 153 -8.20 31.63 9.83
N SER A 154 -9.02 30.83 10.52
CA SER A 154 -10.05 31.37 11.39
C SER A 154 -9.37 32.18 12.51
N CYS A 155 -9.57 33.47 12.50
CA CYS A 155 -9.24 34.33 13.63
C CYS A 155 -10.17 34.03 14.80
#